data_28e81a4f317c8b65770e42c366f4dece
#
_entry.id   28e81a4f317c8b65770e42c366f4dece
#
_cell.length_a   1.000
_cell.length_b   1.000
_cell.length_c   1.000
_cell.angle_alpha   90.00
_cell.angle_beta   90.00
_cell.angle_gamma   90.00
#
_symmetry.space_group_name_H-M   'P 1'
#
loop_
_entity.id
_entity.type
_entity.pdbx_description
1 polymer ?
#
loop_
_entity_poly.entity_id
_entity_poly.type
_entity_poly.pdbx_seq_one_letter_code
_entity_poly.pdbx_strand_id
1 'polypeptide(L)'
;MRLALWTLALVAIAGTPLRAQQVTLGAGYALADYREQADFLHFTGSGPTAMVSVERGRLALRVDAWHLGLDPENNAAPALEPFTLDQLNVRLGVRAMSVVGIEAGYMKRWVDPSRAAQSFSAATLGVRAAYPLAPGAEVAVRTAYVAGTDFTGGGSAPFGIELGLSAYGPGSGRFRVTGDYEFQRIDRRTYQTGGRLSVPIQSSLARVGLTVRF
;
A
#
# COMPACT_ATOMS: atom_id res chain seq x y z
N MET A 1 -6.83 1.85 -21.58
CA MET A 1 -5.38 2.17 -21.71
C MET A 1 -4.56 1.94 -20.42
N ARG A 2 -5.16 1.52 -19.30
CA ARG A 2 -4.47 1.33 -17.99
C ARG A 2 -3.80 -0.06 -17.83
N LEU A 3 -4.20 -1.09 -18.58
CA LEU A 3 -3.60 -2.43 -18.54
C LEU A 3 -2.19 -2.54 -19.15
N ALA A 4 -1.82 -1.65 -20.06
CA ALA A 4 -0.53 -1.72 -20.79
C ALA A 4 0.69 -1.29 -19.93
N LEU A 5 0.51 -0.56 -18.83
CA LEU A 5 1.59 -0.16 -17.94
C LEU A 5 2.08 -1.31 -17.04
N TRP A 6 1.26 -2.31 -16.81
CA TRP A 6 1.58 -3.48 -15.97
C TRP A 6 2.53 -4.45 -16.68
N THR A 7 2.47 -4.51 -18.01
CA THR A 7 3.32 -5.42 -18.83
C THR A 7 4.77 -4.92 -18.96
N LEU A 8 5.01 -3.62 -18.90
CA LEU A 8 6.35 -3.05 -19.07
C LEU A 8 7.25 -3.18 -17.82
N ALA A 9 6.68 -3.20 -16.61
CA ALA A 9 7.45 -3.39 -15.38
C ALA A 9 8.03 -4.80 -15.24
N LEU A 10 7.39 -5.81 -15.83
CA LEU A 10 7.82 -7.21 -15.79
C LEU A 10 8.99 -7.51 -16.75
N VAL A 11 9.13 -6.78 -17.85
CA VAL A 11 10.14 -7.05 -18.89
C VAL A 11 11.52 -6.50 -18.55
N ALA A 12 11.61 -5.42 -17.75
CA ALA A 12 12.89 -4.79 -17.40
C ALA A 12 13.75 -5.62 -16.41
N ILE A 13 13.16 -6.60 -15.72
CA ILE A 13 13.85 -7.42 -14.71
C ILE A 13 14.57 -8.63 -15.32
N ALA A 14 14.26 -9.00 -16.57
CA ALA A 14 14.75 -10.25 -17.20
C ALA A 14 16.18 -10.21 -17.76
N GLY A 15 16.88 -9.07 -17.72
CA GLY A 15 18.11 -8.86 -18.51
C GLY A 15 19.46 -8.99 -17.79
N THR A 16 19.54 -9.30 -16.49
CA THR A 16 20.82 -9.38 -15.77
C THR A 16 21.06 -10.77 -15.16
N PRO A 17 22.33 -11.23 -15.07
CA PRO A 17 22.64 -12.56 -14.52
C PRO A 17 22.18 -12.70 -13.06
N LEU A 18 21.19 -13.55 -12.86
CA LEU A 18 20.36 -13.73 -11.65
C LEU A 18 21.09 -14.37 -10.44
N ARG A 19 22.41 -14.59 -10.47
CA ARG A 19 23.10 -15.42 -9.46
C ARG A 19 23.15 -14.89 -8.01
N ALA A 20 22.59 -13.70 -7.73
CA ALA A 20 22.54 -13.16 -6.36
C ALA A 20 21.26 -12.38 -6.07
N GLN A 21 20.25 -12.51 -6.90
CA GLN A 21 18.96 -11.80 -6.74
C GLN A 21 17.89 -12.80 -6.35
N GLN A 22 17.08 -12.42 -5.36
CA GLN A 22 15.88 -13.15 -5.00
C GLN A 22 14.68 -12.35 -5.49
N VAL A 23 13.88 -12.97 -6.34
CA VAL A 23 12.62 -12.39 -6.84
C VAL A 23 11.46 -13.08 -6.14
N THR A 24 10.51 -12.30 -5.64
CA THR A 24 9.26 -12.80 -5.05
C THR A 24 8.08 -12.17 -5.77
N LEU A 25 7.18 -13.00 -6.24
CA LEU A 25 5.90 -12.56 -6.81
C LEU A 25 4.78 -12.99 -5.86
N GLY A 26 3.78 -12.14 -5.70
CA GLY A 26 2.63 -12.41 -4.85
C GLY A 26 1.32 -11.96 -5.46
N ALA A 27 0.28 -12.71 -5.17
CA ALA A 27 -1.11 -12.35 -5.45
C ALA A 27 -1.97 -12.70 -4.24
N GLY A 28 -3.02 -11.92 -4.03
CA GLY A 28 -3.89 -12.10 -2.89
C GLY A 28 -5.21 -11.35 -3.03
N TYR A 29 -5.94 -11.36 -1.93
CA TYR A 29 -7.20 -10.65 -1.80
C TYR A 29 -7.21 -9.85 -0.50
N ALA A 30 -7.78 -8.65 -0.54
CA ALA A 30 -7.83 -7.73 0.57
C ALA A 30 -9.27 -7.41 0.98
N LEU A 31 -9.44 -7.17 2.27
CA LEU A 31 -10.58 -6.51 2.89
C LEU A 31 -10.14 -5.10 3.30
N ALA A 32 -10.97 -4.12 3.06
CA ALA A 32 -10.66 -2.71 3.31
C ALA A 32 -11.75 -2.02 4.13
N ASP A 33 -11.29 -1.11 4.99
CA ASP A 33 -12.10 -0.14 5.73
C ASP A 33 -11.55 1.25 5.38
N TYR A 34 -12.41 2.15 4.92
CA TYR A 34 -12.06 3.51 4.51
C TYR A 34 -12.96 4.52 5.20
N ARG A 35 -12.37 5.52 5.82
CA ARG A 35 -13.09 6.55 6.60
C ARG A 35 -12.60 7.96 6.27
N GLU A 36 -13.54 8.86 6.07
CA GLU A 36 -13.31 10.30 6.07
C GLU A 36 -13.90 10.89 7.34
N GLN A 37 -13.04 11.37 8.23
CA GLN A 37 -13.48 11.76 9.58
C GLN A 37 -14.26 13.08 9.63
N ALA A 38 -14.06 13.96 8.65
CA ALA A 38 -14.74 15.27 8.66
C ALA A 38 -16.26 15.13 8.51
N ASP A 39 -16.73 14.19 7.69
CA ASP A 39 -18.15 13.99 7.39
C ASP A 39 -18.67 12.66 7.96
N PHE A 40 -17.85 11.99 8.81
CA PHE A 40 -18.16 10.67 9.39
C PHE A 40 -18.49 9.61 8.33
N LEU A 41 -17.87 9.71 7.15
CA LEU A 41 -18.13 8.79 6.07
C LEU A 41 -17.35 7.49 6.27
N HIS A 42 -18.04 6.37 6.10
CA HIS A 42 -17.49 5.04 6.28
C HIS A 42 -17.84 4.15 5.10
N PHE A 43 -16.81 3.50 4.53
CA PHE A 43 -16.92 2.57 3.43
C PHE A 43 -16.14 1.30 3.75
N THR A 44 -16.71 0.17 3.37
CA THR A 44 -16.04 -1.12 3.45
C THR A 44 -15.99 -1.75 2.07
N GLY A 45 -15.04 -2.62 1.86
CA GLY A 45 -14.93 -3.26 0.57
C GLY A 45 -13.82 -4.27 0.47
N SER A 46 -13.56 -4.69 -0.75
CA SER A 46 -12.57 -5.74 -0.98
C SER A 46 -12.06 -5.74 -2.42
N GLY A 47 -11.00 -6.49 -2.66
CA GLY A 47 -10.49 -6.66 -4.02
C GLY A 47 -9.14 -7.34 -4.14
N PRO A 48 -8.68 -7.58 -5.37
CA PRO A 48 -7.42 -8.25 -5.66
C PRO A 48 -6.21 -7.39 -5.32
N THR A 49 -5.12 -8.08 -4.95
CA THR A 49 -3.82 -7.46 -4.68
C THR A 49 -2.71 -8.21 -5.42
N ALA A 50 -1.64 -7.48 -5.75
CA ALA A 50 -0.45 -8.04 -6.35
C ALA A 50 0.80 -7.45 -5.71
N MET A 51 1.89 -8.23 -5.68
CA MET A 51 3.17 -7.80 -5.13
C MET A 51 4.32 -8.36 -5.95
N VAL A 52 5.34 -7.53 -6.13
CA VAL A 52 6.65 -7.93 -6.67
C VAL A 52 7.72 -7.42 -5.72
N SER A 53 8.67 -8.28 -5.34
CA SER A 53 9.86 -7.88 -4.58
C SER A 53 11.11 -8.44 -5.23
N VAL A 54 12.14 -7.61 -5.27
CA VAL A 54 13.48 -8.00 -5.73
C VAL A 54 14.47 -7.65 -4.63
N GLU A 55 15.19 -8.64 -4.14
CA GLU A 55 16.20 -8.46 -3.10
C GLU A 55 17.60 -8.80 -3.63
N ARG A 56 18.58 -7.93 -3.34
CA ARG A 56 19.99 -8.15 -3.68
C ARG A 56 20.88 -7.65 -2.52
N GLY A 57 21.46 -8.58 -1.80
CA GLY A 57 22.29 -8.26 -0.64
C GLY A 57 21.51 -7.51 0.45
N ARG A 58 21.82 -6.23 0.64
CA ARG A 58 21.14 -5.35 1.60
C ARG A 58 20.02 -4.50 0.98
N LEU A 59 19.90 -4.52 -0.34
CA LEU A 59 18.90 -3.73 -1.07
C LEU A 59 17.65 -4.56 -1.32
N ALA A 60 16.50 -3.93 -1.21
CA ALA A 60 15.21 -4.50 -1.57
C ALA A 60 14.39 -3.47 -2.33
N LEU A 61 13.81 -3.86 -3.46
CA LEU A 61 12.79 -3.11 -4.17
C LEU A 61 11.49 -3.87 -4.04
N ARG A 62 10.43 -3.22 -3.58
CA ARG A 62 9.10 -3.80 -3.48
C ARG A 62 8.08 -2.91 -4.16
N VAL A 63 7.20 -3.54 -4.93
CA VAL A 63 6.04 -2.91 -5.56
C VAL A 63 4.81 -3.66 -5.11
N ASP A 64 3.87 -2.95 -4.49
CA ASP A 64 2.56 -3.48 -4.11
C ASP A 64 1.48 -2.71 -4.86
N ALA A 65 0.44 -3.42 -5.27
CA ALA A 65 -0.71 -2.84 -5.92
C ALA A 65 -2.00 -3.52 -5.48
N TRP A 66 -3.08 -2.74 -5.43
CA TRP A 66 -4.42 -3.26 -5.18
C TRP A 66 -5.50 -2.47 -5.90
N HIS A 67 -6.59 -3.16 -6.16
CA HIS A 67 -7.81 -2.63 -6.73
C HIS A 67 -8.96 -3.02 -5.83
N LEU A 68 -9.65 -2.05 -5.24
CA LEU A 68 -10.71 -2.25 -4.25
C LEU A 68 -12.01 -1.64 -4.74
N GLY A 69 -13.11 -2.39 -4.65
CA GLY A 69 -14.45 -1.84 -4.69
C GLY A 69 -14.89 -1.50 -3.27
N LEU A 70 -15.37 -0.29 -3.04
CA LEU A 70 -15.77 0.23 -1.73
C LEU A 70 -17.22 0.67 -1.76
N ASP A 71 -18.02 0.10 -0.87
CA ASP A 71 -19.44 0.39 -0.69
C ASP A 71 -19.68 1.17 0.61
N PRO A 72 -20.62 2.12 0.64
CA PRO A 72 -20.95 2.87 1.85
C PRO A 72 -21.60 1.95 2.88
N GLU A 73 -21.11 2.00 4.12
CA GLU A 73 -21.64 1.19 5.22
C GLU A 73 -22.83 1.87 5.94
N ASN A 74 -22.90 3.21 5.88
CA ASN A 74 -23.93 3.97 6.57
C ASN A 74 -25.01 4.46 5.60
N ASN A 75 -26.26 4.04 5.83
CA ASN A 75 -27.47 4.58 5.17
C ASN A 75 -27.82 6.02 5.63
N ALA A 76 -26.97 6.68 6.40
CA ALA A 76 -27.25 7.93 7.08
C ALA A 76 -27.15 9.19 6.22
N ALA A 77 -26.61 9.10 5.01
CA ALA A 77 -26.56 10.23 4.10
C ALA A 77 -27.29 9.88 2.78
N PRO A 78 -28.07 10.82 2.20
CA PRO A 78 -28.70 10.58 0.93
C PRO A 78 -27.63 10.31 -0.13
N ALA A 79 -27.70 9.12 -0.73
CA ALA A 79 -26.94 8.72 -1.93
C ALA A 79 -25.42 8.82 -1.83
N LEU A 80 -24.80 8.21 -0.81
CA LEU A 80 -23.38 7.89 -0.93
C LEU A 80 -23.21 6.85 -2.02
N GLU A 81 -22.48 7.21 -3.05
CA GLU A 81 -22.19 6.31 -4.15
C GLU A 81 -20.97 5.43 -3.84
N PRO A 82 -20.99 4.14 -4.25
CA PRO A 82 -19.81 3.30 -4.21
C PRO A 82 -18.71 3.87 -5.10
N PHE A 83 -17.45 3.54 -4.78
CA PHE A 83 -16.30 3.97 -5.56
C PHE A 83 -15.23 2.89 -5.63
N THR A 84 -14.30 3.03 -6.57
CA THR A 84 -13.12 2.19 -6.67
C THR A 84 -11.89 2.93 -6.16
N LEU A 85 -11.01 2.19 -5.48
CA LEU A 85 -9.73 2.67 -5.01
C LEU A 85 -8.60 1.79 -5.55
N ASP A 86 -7.79 2.38 -6.41
CA ASP A 86 -6.55 1.78 -6.88
C ASP A 86 -5.38 2.39 -6.14
N GLN A 87 -4.42 1.59 -5.71
CA GLN A 87 -3.18 2.13 -5.14
C GLN A 87 -1.97 1.35 -5.62
N LEU A 88 -0.90 2.08 -5.87
CA LEU A 88 0.43 1.57 -6.18
C LEU A 88 1.41 2.13 -5.16
N ASN A 89 2.17 1.24 -4.52
CA ASN A 89 3.29 1.59 -3.65
C ASN A 89 4.58 1.03 -4.24
N VAL A 90 5.58 1.89 -4.41
CA VAL A 90 6.93 1.49 -4.80
C VAL A 90 7.87 1.85 -3.65
N ARG A 91 8.62 0.89 -3.13
CA ARG A 91 9.51 1.07 -1.98
C ARG A 91 10.90 0.54 -2.26
N LEU A 92 11.91 1.33 -2.00
CA LEU A 92 13.31 0.93 -1.99
C LEU A 92 13.79 0.88 -0.53
N GLY A 93 14.25 -0.29 -0.11
CA GLY A 93 14.75 -0.54 1.24
C GLY A 93 16.24 -0.83 1.27
N VAL A 94 16.88 -0.40 2.34
CA VAL A 94 18.26 -0.75 2.67
C VAL A 94 18.29 -1.38 4.04
N ARG A 95 18.76 -2.62 4.14
CA ARG A 95 18.95 -3.32 5.42
C ARG A 95 20.15 -2.70 6.16
N ALA A 96 19.88 -1.96 7.22
CA ALA A 96 20.88 -1.31 8.05
C ALA A 96 21.48 -2.28 9.09
N MET A 97 20.64 -3.14 9.68
CA MET A 97 21.00 -4.17 10.66
C MET A 97 20.43 -5.51 10.24
N SER A 98 20.68 -6.57 11.02
CA SER A 98 20.18 -7.93 10.71
C SER A 98 18.66 -7.99 10.53
N VAL A 99 17.91 -7.24 11.32
CA VAL A 99 16.44 -7.24 11.34
C VAL A 99 15.82 -5.89 11.00
N VAL A 100 16.59 -4.80 10.90
CA VAL A 100 16.07 -3.44 10.67
C VAL A 100 16.57 -2.89 9.35
N GLY A 101 15.67 -2.31 8.57
CA GLY A 101 15.95 -1.58 7.34
C GLY A 101 15.27 -0.22 7.32
N ILE A 102 15.82 0.69 6.51
CA ILE A 102 15.24 1.99 6.19
C ILE A 102 14.63 1.88 4.80
N GLU A 103 13.46 2.46 4.61
CA GLU A 103 12.73 2.42 3.35
C GLU A 103 12.37 3.84 2.90
N ALA A 104 12.56 4.12 1.61
CA ALA A 104 12.02 5.29 0.94
C ALA A 104 11.12 4.82 -0.20
N GLY A 105 10.04 5.55 -0.46
CA GLY A 105 9.09 5.09 -1.46
C GLY A 105 8.26 6.20 -2.07
N TYR A 106 7.45 5.78 -3.00
CA TYR A 106 6.44 6.57 -3.68
C TYR A 106 5.11 5.83 -3.65
N MET A 107 4.05 6.57 -3.35
CA MET A 107 2.68 6.09 -3.31
C MET A 107 1.84 6.87 -4.31
N LYS A 108 1.00 6.17 -5.05
CA LYS A 108 -0.02 6.77 -5.90
C LYS A 108 -1.35 6.09 -5.65
N ARG A 109 -2.36 6.88 -5.31
CA ARG A 109 -3.75 6.45 -5.13
C ARG A 109 -4.62 7.11 -6.18
N TRP A 110 -5.49 6.34 -6.77
CA TRP A 110 -6.57 6.79 -7.63
C TRP A 110 -7.90 6.38 -7.01
N VAL A 111 -8.82 7.30 -6.98
CA VAL A 111 -10.19 7.10 -6.49
C VAL A 111 -11.14 7.55 -7.59
N ASP A 112 -12.13 6.76 -7.92
CA ASP A 112 -13.02 7.00 -9.06
C ASP A 112 -14.37 6.28 -8.86
N PRO A 113 -15.53 6.83 -9.25
CA PRO A 113 -15.69 8.18 -9.81
C PRO A 113 -16.04 9.25 -8.76
N SER A 114 -16.83 8.88 -7.72
CA SER A 114 -17.50 9.83 -6.83
C SER A 114 -16.55 10.62 -5.91
N ARG A 115 -15.34 10.09 -5.68
CA ARG A 115 -14.34 10.68 -4.78
C ARG A 115 -12.99 10.96 -5.45
N ALA A 116 -12.99 11.25 -6.74
CA ALA A 116 -11.78 11.51 -7.52
C ALA A 116 -10.86 12.58 -6.91
N ALA A 117 -11.43 13.56 -6.19
CA ALA A 117 -10.70 14.59 -5.45
C ALA A 117 -9.78 14.04 -4.33
N GLN A 118 -10.02 12.81 -3.87
CA GLN A 118 -9.21 12.11 -2.86
C GLN A 118 -8.03 11.33 -3.47
N SER A 119 -7.92 11.30 -4.79
CA SER A 119 -6.75 10.76 -5.47
C SER A 119 -5.53 11.60 -5.13
N PHE A 120 -4.39 10.95 -4.83
CA PHE A 120 -3.17 11.66 -4.48
C PHE A 120 -1.91 10.88 -4.86
N SER A 121 -0.80 11.59 -4.85
CA SER A 121 0.54 10.99 -4.84
C SER A 121 1.33 11.53 -3.64
N ALA A 122 2.27 10.73 -3.14
CA ALA A 122 3.10 11.08 -2.00
C ALA A 122 4.44 10.34 -2.01
N ALA A 123 5.44 10.94 -1.36
CA ALA A 123 6.66 10.24 -0.97
C ALA A 123 6.46 9.58 0.39
N THR A 124 7.15 8.47 0.65
CA THR A 124 7.17 7.80 1.95
C THR A 124 8.60 7.62 2.43
N LEU A 125 8.82 7.77 3.73
CA LEU A 125 10.09 7.49 4.40
C LEU A 125 9.80 6.69 5.67
N GLY A 126 10.40 5.53 5.84
CA GLY A 126 10.04 4.64 6.93
C GLY A 126 11.14 3.68 7.38
N VAL A 127 10.75 2.88 8.35
CA VAL A 127 11.56 1.81 8.91
C VAL A 127 10.76 0.51 8.86
N ARG A 128 11.44 -0.57 8.50
CA ARG A 128 10.90 -1.94 8.54
C ARG A 128 11.78 -2.78 9.46
N ALA A 129 11.16 -3.48 10.39
CA ALA A 129 11.79 -4.50 11.20
C ALA A 129 11.21 -5.87 10.82
N ALA A 130 12.07 -6.82 10.46
CA ALA A 130 11.68 -8.16 10.05
C ALA A 130 12.38 -9.19 10.92
N TYR A 131 11.59 -10.04 11.57
CA TYR A 131 12.08 -11.04 12.50
C TYR A 131 11.76 -12.46 12.01
N PRO A 132 12.76 -13.30 11.78
CA PRO A 132 12.55 -14.70 11.42
C PRO A 132 12.01 -15.48 12.64
N LEU A 133 10.89 -16.16 12.49
CA LEU A 133 10.29 -17.01 13.53
C LEU A 133 10.74 -18.46 13.41
N ALA A 134 10.88 -18.95 12.18
CA ALA A 134 11.30 -20.31 11.86
C ALA A 134 11.86 -20.34 10.42
N PRO A 135 12.47 -21.44 9.98
CA PRO A 135 12.84 -21.58 8.58
C PRO A 135 11.66 -21.31 7.65
N GLY A 136 11.77 -20.23 6.86
CA GLY A 136 10.72 -19.82 5.93
C GLY A 136 9.56 -19.02 6.51
N ALA A 137 9.48 -18.83 7.83
CA ALA A 137 8.47 -17.99 8.49
C ALA A 137 9.10 -16.71 9.01
N GLU A 138 8.43 -15.57 8.77
CA GLU A 138 8.88 -14.24 9.17
C GLU A 138 7.69 -13.38 9.58
N VAL A 139 7.89 -12.53 10.57
CA VAL A 139 6.98 -11.42 10.88
C VAL A 139 7.73 -10.12 10.67
N ALA A 140 7.08 -9.15 10.05
CA ALA A 140 7.66 -7.83 9.85
C ALA A 140 6.69 -6.74 10.28
N VAL A 141 7.23 -5.71 10.92
CA VAL A 141 6.51 -4.48 11.27
C VAL A 141 7.12 -3.35 10.46
N ARG A 142 6.29 -2.45 9.97
CA ARG A 142 6.69 -1.28 9.20
C ARG A 142 6.00 -0.03 9.73
N THR A 143 6.72 1.06 9.77
CA THR A 143 6.13 2.40 9.95
C THR A 143 6.76 3.35 8.95
N ALA A 144 5.95 4.24 8.38
CA ALA A 144 6.44 5.25 7.46
C ALA A 144 5.69 6.57 7.64
N TYR A 145 6.42 7.65 7.46
CA TYR A 145 5.88 8.99 7.29
C TYR A 145 5.52 9.20 5.82
N VAL A 146 4.34 9.77 5.56
CA VAL A 146 3.84 10.12 4.24
C VAL A 146 3.98 11.63 4.06
N ALA A 147 4.76 12.06 3.06
CA ALA A 147 5.14 13.45 2.83
C ALA A 147 4.86 13.89 1.39
N GLY A 148 4.80 15.20 1.18
CA GLY A 148 4.68 15.77 -0.16
C GLY A 148 3.43 15.31 -0.90
N THR A 149 2.29 15.25 -0.20
CA THR A 149 1.02 14.83 -0.78
C THR A 149 0.52 15.85 -1.79
N ASP A 150 0.21 15.37 -2.99
CA ASP A 150 -0.41 16.13 -4.07
C ASP A 150 -1.79 15.51 -4.39
N PHE A 151 -2.86 16.21 -4.00
CA PHE A 151 -4.24 15.77 -4.20
C PHE A 151 -4.84 16.32 -5.48
N THR A 152 -5.51 15.48 -6.25
CA THR A 152 -6.22 15.88 -7.48
C THR A 152 -7.28 16.96 -7.20
N GLY A 153 -7.96 16.90 -6.07
CA GLY A 153 -8.92 17.92 -5.62
C GLY A 153 -8.27 19.10 -4.88
N GLY A 154 -6.94 19.25 -4.97
CA GLY A 154 -6.21 20.29 -4.26
C GLY A 154 -6.08 20.04 -2.75
N GLY A 155 -5.35 20.93 -2.09
CA GLY A 155 -4.99 20.78 -0.68
C GLY A 155 -3.65 20.08 -0.47
N SER A 156 -3.27 19.94 0.79
CA SER A 156 -2.04 19.29 1.22
C SER A 156 -2.28 18.42 2.44
N ALA A 157 -1.41 17.47 2.73
CA ALA A 157 -1.42 16.78 4.01
C ALA A 157 -0.12 17.11 4.75
N PRO A 158 -0.19 17.90 5.82
CA PRO A 158 0.97 18.21 6.67
C PRO A 158 1.43 16.99 7.47
N PHE A 159 0.55 16.01 7.65
CA PHE A 159 0.83 14.79 8.37
C PHE A 159 0.20 13.59 7.67
N GLY A 160 1.01 12.55 7.49
CA GLY A 160 0.56 11.24 7.06
C GLY A 160 1.42 10.16 7.69
N ILE A 161 0.80 9.08 8.11
CA ILE A 161 1.49 7.91 8.69
C ILE A 161 0.94 6.63 8.07
N GLU A 162 1.84 5.67 7.90
CA GLU A 162 1.52 4.32 7.48
C GLU A 162 2.13 3.33 8.47
N LEU A 163 1.32 2.37 8.93
CA LEU A 163 1.73 1.26 9.78
C LEU A 163 1.42 -0.03 9.06
N GLY A 164 2.35 -0.98 9.07
CA GLY A 164 2.18 -2.28 8.44
C GLY A 164 2.63 -3.41 9.34
N LEU A 165 1.89 -4.50 9.31
CA LEU A 165 2.25 -5.78 9.92
C LEU A 165 2.16 -6.84 8.83
N SER A 166 3.22 -7.60 8.62
CA SER A 166 3.25 -8.69 7.64
C SER A 166 3.67 -9.99 8.32
N ALA A 167 3.03 -11.07 7.94
CA ALA A 167 3.41 -12.42 8.35
C ALA A 167 3.57 -13.30 7.12
N TYR A 168 4.69 -13.99 7.06
CA TYR A 168 4.99 -14.97 6.02
C TYR A 168 5.01 -16.35 6.67
N GLY A 169 4.12 -17.24 6.24
CA GLY A 169 4.03 -18.60 6.76
C GLY A 169 5.20 -19.47 6.32
N PRO A 170 5.43 -20.58 7.06
CA PRO A 170 6.36 -21.60 6.61
C PRO A 170 5.86 -22.14 5.28
N GLY A 171 6.72 -22.13 4.27
CA GLY A 171 6.38 -22.64 2.95
C GLY A 171 7.20 -23.88 2.62
N SER A 172 6.59 -24.83 1.92
CA SER A 172 7.34 -25.92 1.29
C SER A 172 7.91 -25.42 -0.05
N GLY A 173 9.22 -25.34 -0.12
CA GLY A 173 9.89 -24.94 -1.37
C GLY A 173 9.73 -23.44 -1.69
N ARG A 174 9.13 -23.15 -2.85
CA ARG A 174 9.03 -21.78 -3.39
C ARG A 174 7.77 -21.03 -2.96
N PHE A 175 6.75 -21.73 -2.46
CA PHE A 175 5.45 -21.13 -2.13
C PHE A 175 5.35 -20.78 -0.66
N ARG A 176 4.75 -19.64 -0.36
CA ARG A 176 4.44 -19.19 1.01
C ARG A 176 3.07 -18.54 1.07
N VAL A 177 2.37 -18.77 2.16
CA VAL A 177 1.18 -18.00 2.52
C VAL A 177 1.62 -16.69 3.17
N THR A 178 0.97 -15.61 2.83
CA THR A 178 1.22 -14.28 3.40
C THR A 178 -0.06 -13.71 3.99
N GLY A 179 0.08 -13.03 5.11
CA GLY A 179 -0.95 -12.20 5.70
C GLY A 179 -0.35 -10.82 5.97
N ASP A 180 -1.05 -9.77 5.58
CA ASP A 180 -0.63 -8.39 5.80
C ASP A 180 -1.79 -7.59 6.38
N TYR A 181 -1.46 -6.69 7.31
CA TYR A 181 -2.34 -5.63 7.75
C TYR A 181 -1.64 -4.29 7.54
N GLU A 182 -2.31 -3.34 6.91
CA GLU A 182 -1.81 -2.00 6.68
C GLU A 182 -2.84 -0.97 7.17
N PHE A 183 -2.39 -0.04 7.97
CA PHE A 183 -3.16 1.11 8.40
C PHE A 183 -2.50 2.37 7.86
N GLN A 184 -3.29 3.28 7.32
CA GLN A 184 -2.83 4.56 6.81
C GLN A 184 -3.75 5.67 7.30
N ARG A 185 -3.15 6.77 7.77
CA ARG A 185 -3.85 8.01 8.09
C ARG A 185 -3.16 9.17 7.40
N ILE A 186 -3.94 9.99 6.71
CA ILE A 186 -3.49 11.17 6.01
C ILE A 186 -4.37 12.34 6.41
N ASP A 187 -3.82 13.32 7.10
CA ASP A 187 -4.54 14.51 7.55
C ASP A 187 -4.57 15.56 6.43
N ARG A 188 -5.49 15.37 5.48
CA ARG A 188 -5.70 16.30 4.37
C ARG A 188 -6.25 17.62 4.87
N ARG A 189 -5.67 18.71 4.40
CA ARG A 189 -6.16 20.08 4.60
C ARG A 189 -6.52 20.69 3.25
N THR A 190 -7.72 21.19 3.13
CA THR A 190 -8.23 21.90 1.96
C THR A 190 -8.74 23.27 2.36
N TYR A 191 -8.93 24.16 1.38
CA TYR A 191 -9.49 25.48 1.59
C TYR A 191 -10.89 25.50 0.99
N GLN A 192 -11.86 25.96 1.80
CA GLN A 192 -13.22 26.28 1.35
C GLN A 192 -13.55 27.74 1.64
N THR A 193 -14.66 28.22 1.08
CA THR A 193 -15.20 29.56 1.32
C THR A 193 -15.54 29.72 2.81
N GLY A 194 -14.59 30.13 3.62
CA GLY A 194 -14.77 30.25 5.08
C GLY A 194 -13.57 29.78 5.90
N GLY A 195 -12.55 29.21 5.28
CA GLY A 195 -11.31 28.85 5.97
C GLY A 195 -10.70 27.51 5.62
N ARG A 196 -9.79 27.07 6.48
CA ARG A 196 -9.15 25.74 6.37
C ARG A 196 -10.11 24.67 6.89
N LEU A 197 -10.34 23.65 6.08
CA LEU A 197 -11.03 22.43 6.49
C LEU A 197 -10.00 21.30 6.61
N SER A 198 -10.03 20.57 7.73
CA SER A 198 -9.27 19.34 7.91
C SER A 198 -10.15 18.15 7.60
N VAL A 199 -9.71 17.31 6.70
CA VAL A 199 -10.40 16.08 6.27
C VAL A 199 -9.45 14.91 6.45
N PRO A 200 -9.30 14.38 7.69
CA PRO A 200 -8.47 13.21 7.90
C PRO A 200 -9.07 11.99 7.19
N ILE A 201 -8.24 11.34 6.39
CA ILE A 201 -8.56 10.12 5.66
C ILE A 201 -7.86 8.97 6.36
N GLN A 202 -8.61 7.95 6.74
CA GLN A 202 -8.07 6.71 7.29
C GLN A 202 -8.41 5.55 6.36
N SER A 203 -7.47 4.64 6.19
CA SER A 203 -7.72 3.37 5.51
C SER A 203 -7.00 2.24 6.21
N SER A 204 -7.71 1.14 6.41
CA SER A 204 -7.17 -0.12 6.90
C SER A 204 -7.33 -1.18 5.83
N LEU A 205 -6.33 -2.02 5.66
CA LEU A 205 -6.29 -3.07 4.66
C LEU A 205 -5.77 -4.36 5.29
N ALA A 206 -6.59 -5.41 5.31
CA ALA A 206 -6.18 -6.75 5.69
C ALA A 206 -6.08 -7.60 4.42
N ARG A 207 -4.92 -8.22 4.18
CA ARG A 207 -4.64 -9.03 2.97
C ARG A 207 -4.26 -10.44 3.34
N VAL A 208 -4.71 -11.39 2.53
CA VAL A 208 -4.21 -12.77 2.53
C VAL A 208 -3.81 -13.13 1.11
N GLY A 209 -2.68 -13.81 0.96
CA GLY A 209 -2.17 -14.14 -0.36
C GLY A 209 -1.19 -15.28 -0.37
N LEU A 210 -0.73 -15.57 -1.57
CA LEU A 210 0.33 -16.54 -1.87
C LEU A 210 1.50 -15.81 -2.52
N THR A 211 2.71 -16.19 -2.15
CA THR A 211 3.93 -15.72 -2.80
C THR A 211 4.75 -16.88 -3.33
N VAL A 212 5.45 -16.62 -4.44
CA VAL A 212 6.39 -17.54 -5.06
C VAL A 212 7.75 -16.88 -5.10
N ARG A 213 8.78 -17.58 -4.65
CA ARG A 213 10.17 -17.14 -4.62
C ARG A 213 11.00 -17.85 -5.70
N PHE A 214 11.79 -17.09 -6.42
CA PHE A 214 12.69 -17.55 -7.49
C PHE A 214 14.16 -17.28 -7.17
#